data_9ff69501f1aa94be067c8ff5fe9d16dd
#
_entry.id   9ff69501f1aa94be067c8ff5fe9d16dd
#
_cell.length_a   1.000
_cell.length_b   1.000
_cell.length_c   1.000
_cell.angle_alpha   90.00
_cell.angle_beta   90.00
_cell.angle_gamma   90.00
#
_symmetry.space_group_name_H-M   'P 1'
#
loop_
_entity.id
_entity.type
_entity.pdbx_description
1 polymer ?
#
loop_
_entity_poly.entity_id
_entity_poly.type
_entity_poly.pdbx_seq_one_letter_code
_entity_poly.pdbx_strand_id
1 'polypeptide(L)'
;MRSRIFVLMLVAVMTLLAACGSPSKEDVMKKLSGKWNEAKGYELEATMEIKTGSEPRIYDVTVWHTKPDFYKVNVTQSGSQDSQMIVRNEEGVFVITPSLGKTYKFQSDWPTQNSMPYLIGTLSDDIKADKNATMEEKDKTYIFETASRNNHKKVLPTQQIHIDKKTLLPKYVSVMDENKDEKIRVTFKKITLGVEHKASDYAVEMEGIKPDKKPDSTGDGQTGMKFYPDLDWNGTVLEEETIETENGTRTFMTFGGGDKEFVVVQEPAGIPEDQLPVSIEGDPVDLGFTVAALTENSIRWEQNGVSFFVASSTLTPDELIEVASSMHPENSK
;
A
#
# COMPACT_ATOMS: atom_id res chain seq x y z
N MET A 1 -34.04 -29.45 53.89
CA MET A 1 -33.89 -29.83 52.46
C MET A 1 -34.22 -28.69 51.51
N ARG A 2 -35.32 -27.97 51.68
CA ARG A 2 -35.72 -26.87 50.77
C ARG A 2 -34.69 -25.73 50.65
N SER A 3 -34.01 -25.36 51.74
CA SER A 3 -32.99 -24.30 51.73
C SER A 3 -31.72 -24.69 50.94
N ARG A 4 -31.29 -25.94 50.97
CA ARG A 4 -30.12 -26.43 50.22
C ARG A 4 -30.37 -26.48 48.70
N ILE A 5 -31.62 -26.79 48.29
CA ILE A 5 -32.04 -26.79 46.90
C ILE A 5 -32.08 -25.35 46.36
N PHE A 6 -32.51 -24.38 47.17
CA PHE A 6 -32.50 -22.96 46.78
C PHE A 6 -31.09 -22.38 46.58
N VAL A 7 -30.14 -22.77 47.45
CA VAL A 7 -28.74 -22.38 47.35
C VAL A 7 -28.09 -23.00 46.09
N LEU A 8 -28.37 -24.30 45.83
CA LEU A 8 -27.89 -24.96 44.61
C LEU A 8 -28.47 -24.35 43.31
N MET A 9 -29.74 -23.95 43.34
CA MET A 9 -30.37 -23.25 42.22
C MET A 9 -29.80 -21.87 42.00
N LEU A 10 -29.49 -21.11 43.07
CA LEU A 10 -28.87 -19.79 43.00
C LEU A 10 -27.42 -19.87 42.46
N VAL A 11 -26.65 -20.89 42.86
CA VAL A 11 -25.30 -21.13 42.32
C VAL A 11 -25.34 -21.53 40.84
N ALA A 12 -26.30 -22.36 40.44
CA ALA A 12 -26.50 -22.74 39.05
C ALA A 12 -26.92 -21.56 38.17
N VAL A 13 -27.72 -20.64 38.67
CA VAL A 13 -28.10 -19.40 37.97
C VAL A 13 -26.92 -18.43 37.88
N MET A 14 -26.07 -18.33 38.92
CA MET A 14 -24.84 -17.53 38.86
C MET A 14 -23.81 -18.08 37.88
N THR A 15 -23.71 -19.37 37.69
CA THR A 15 -22.80 -19.99 36.68
C THR A 15 -23.31 -19.82 35.27
N LEU A 16 -24.62 -19.68 35.04
CA LEU A 16 -25.19 -19.37 33.74
C LEU A 16 -25.01 -17.89 33.34
N LEU A 17 -24.85 -16.96 34.29
CA LEU A 17 -24.57 -15.56 34.02
C LEU A 17 -23.08 -15.27 33.73
N ALA A 18 -22.18 -16.22 34.11
CA ALA A 18 -20.76 -16.12 33.78
C ALA A 18 -20.42 -16.61 32.35
N ALA A 19 -21.39 -17.14 31.60
CA ALA A 19 -21.22 -17.63 30.25
C ALA A 19 -21.32 -16.54 29.15
N CYS A 20 -21.44 -15.27 29.51
CA CYS A 20 -21.20 -14.16 28.61
C CYS A 20 -19.69 -13.86 28.49
N GLY A 21 -18.92 -14.87 28.06
CA GLY A 21 -17.52 -14.69 27.69
C GLY A 21 -17.39 -13.73 26.50
N SER A 22 -16.31 -12.97 26.45
CA SER A 22 -15.95 -12.21 25.27
C SER A 22 -15.98 -13.12 24.04
N PRO A 23 -16.46 -12.63 22.88
CA PRO A 23 -16.53 -13.45 21.68
C PRO A 23 -15.14 -13.95 21.30
N SER A 24 -15.05 -15.18 20.81
CA SER A 24 -13.78 -15.71 20.31
C SER A 24 -13.30 -14.96 19.06
N LYS A 25 -12.01 -15.04 18.77
CA LYS A 25 -11.44 -14.51 17.53
C LYS A 25 -12.20 -15.05 16.32
N GLU A 26 -12.50 -16.34 16.31
CA GLU A 26 -13.21 -17.06 15.25
C GLU A 26 -14.63 -16.52 15.05
N ASP A 27 -15.36 -16.27 16.16
CA ASP A 27 -16.71 -15.71 16.09
C ASP A 27 -16.73 -14.30 15.52
N VAL A 28 -15.78 -13.47 15.94
CA VAL A 28 -15.63 -12.11 15.41
C VAL A 28 -15.26 -12.18 13.93
N MET A 29 -14.27 -13.00 13.56
CA MET A 29 -13.86 -13.18 12.17
C MET A 29 -14.98 -13.65 11.26
N LYS A 30 -15.81 -14.58 11.73
CA LYS A 30 -16.99 -15.05 10.97
C LYS A 30 -17.96 -13.90 10.70
N LYS A 31 -18.22 -13.03 11.67
CA LYS A 31 -19.09 -11.87 11.52
C LYS A 31 -18.49 -10.82 10.57
N LEU A 32 -17.18 -10.56 10.69
CA LEU A 32 -16.47 -9.63 9.81
C LEU A 32 -16.50 -10.11 8.37
N SER A 33 -16.08 -11.36 8.14
CA SER A 33 -16.04 -11.96 6.82
C SER A 33 -17.43 -12.01 6.17
N GLY A 34 -18.47 -12.37 6.93
CA GLY A 34 -19.83 -12.33 6.45
C GLY A 34 -20.18 -10.91 5.97
N LYS A 35 -19.98 -9.90 6.82
CA LYS A 35 -20.33 -8.52 6.50
C LYS A 35 -19.55 -7.96 5.29
N TRP A 36 -18.24 -8.19 5.22
CA TRP A 36 -17.39 -7.62 4.19
C TRP A 36 -17.49 -8.40 2.87
N ASN A 37 -17.58 -9.73 2.95
CA ASN A 37 -17.65 -10.58 1.75
C ASN A 37 -19.05 -10.72 1.17
N GLU A 38 -20.14 -10.42 1.90
CA GLU A 38 -21.49 -10.40 1.36
C GLU A 38 -21.81 -9.11 0.61
N ALA A 39 -21.09 -8.03 0.91
CA ALA A 39 -21.25 -6.77 0.20
C ALA A 39 -20.88 -6.95 -1.30
N LYS A 40 -21.71 -6.43 -2.20
CA LYS A 40 -21.47 -6.44 -3.65
C LYS A 40 -20.32 -5.51 -4.04
N GLY A 41 -20.04 -4.53 -3.21
CA GLY A 41 -18.96 -3.58 -3.37
C GLY A 41 -18.89 -2.63 -2.18
N TYR A 42 -17.97 -1.68 -2.24
CA TYR A 42 -17.83 -0.63 -1.24
C TYR A 42 -17.17 0.62 -1.81
N GLU A 43 -17.44 1.72 -1.14
CA GLU A 43 -16.66 2.95 -1.24
C GLU A 43 -16.01 3.25 0.10
N LEU A 44 -14.79 3.76 0.10
CA LEU A 44 -14.15 4.28 1.29
C LEU A 44 -13.30 5.52 1.03
N GLU A 45 -13.16 6.29 2.08
CA GLU A 45 -12.26 7.43 2.18
C GLU A 45 -11.38 7.21 3.41
N ALA A 46 -10.07 7.36 3.23
CA ALA A 46 -9.08 7.19 4.29
C ALA A 46 -7.96 8.22 4.18
N THR A 47 -7.22 8.39 5.25
CA THR A 47 -5.93 9.09 5.24
C THR A 47 -4.85 8.07 5.53
N MET A 48 -3.79 8.06 4.74
CA MET A 48 -2.60 7.24 4.97
C MET A 48 -1.44 8.15 5.37
N GLU A 49 -0.83 7.86 6.51
CA GLU A 49 0.34 8.53 7.05
C GLU A 49 1.52 7.56 6.99
N ILE A 50 2.62 7.97 6.35
CA ILE A 50 3.84 7.20 6.21
C ILE A 50 4.94 7.91 6.99
N LYS A 51 5.48 7.25 8.02
CA LYS A 51 6.47 7.76 8.99
C LYS A 51 7.89 7.26 8.68
N THR A 52 8.21 7.17 7.40
CA THR A 52 9.57 6.86 6.94
C THR A 52 10.23 8.17 6.51
N GLY A 53 11.45 8.43 7.02
CA GLY A 53 12.16 9.68 6.78
C GLY A 53 11.98 10.72 7.90
N SER A 54 12.47 11.93 7.67
CA SER A 54 12.51 13.01 8.67
C SER A 54 11.15 13.62 9.01
N GLU A 55 10.22 13.62 8.05
CA GLU A 55 8.87 14.13 8.23
C GLU A 55 7.82 13.14 7.72
N PRO A 56 6.68 12.99 8.43
CA PRO A 56 5.59 12.13 7.96
C PRO A 56 5.00 12.65 6.65
N ARG A 57 4.76 11.75 5.70
CA ARG A 57 4.02 12.04 4.48
C ARG A 57 2.57 11.61 4.63
N ILE A 58 1.65 12.48 4.24
CA ILE A 58 0.21 12.26 4.38
C ILE A 58 -0.43 12.17 3.00
N TYR A 59 -1.26 11.15 2.81
CA TYR A 59 -2.01 10.89 1.59
C TYR A 59 -3.50 10.76 1.88
N ASP A 60 -4.32 11.32 1.02
CA ASP A 60 -5.74 11.03 0.96
C ASP A 60 -5.97 9.86 0.01
N VAL A 61 -6.68 8.84 0.48
CA VAL A 61 -6.96 7.61 -0.25
C VAL A 61 -8.46 7.46 -0.43
N THR A 62 -8.91 7.25 -1.66
CA THR A 62 -10.28 6.85 -1.97
C THR A 62 -10.28 5.51 -2.69
N VAL A 63 -11.22 4.64 -2.35
CA VAL A 63 -11.36 3.34 -2.98
C VAL A 63 -12.80 3.10 -3.38
N TRP A 64 -13.02 2.71 -4.63
CA TRP A 64 -14.22 2.05 -5.11
C TRP A 64 -13.90 0.60 -5.41
N HIS A 65 -14.73 -0.28 -4.94
CA HIS A 65 -14.65 -1.70 -5.25
C HIS A 65 -16.03 -2.23 -5.63
N THR A 66 -16.09 -3.01 -6.68
CA THR A 66 -17.28 -3.78 -7.09
C THR A 66 -16.82 -5.20 -7.44
N LYS A 67 -17.54 -6.19 -6.94
CA LYS A 67 -17.24 -7.59 -7.26
C LYS A 67 -17.42 -7.90 -8.75
N PRO A 68 -16.66 -8.90 -9.28
CA PRO A 68 -15.73 -9.72 -8.52
C PRO A 68 -14.41 -9.00 -8.19
N ASP A 69 -13.83 -8.21 -9.09
CA ASP A 69 -12.45 -7.73 -9.02
C ASP A 69 -12.26 -6.31 -9.60
N PHE A 70 -13.32 -5.51 -9.64
CA PHE A 70 -13.22 -4.13 -10.08
C PHE A 70 -12.74 -3.25 -8.93
N TYR A 71 -11.64 -2.52 -9.15
CA TYR A 71 -11.09 -1.55 -8.20
C TYR A 71 -10.76 -0.25 -8.89
N LYS A 72 -10.99 0.86 -8.19
CA LYS A 72 -10.48 2.18 -8.52
C LYS A 72 -9.97 2.80 -7.23
N VAL A 73 -8.66 2.92 -7.12
CA VAL A 73 -7.97 3.50 -5.97
C VAL A 73 -7.33 4.79 -6.41
N ASN A 74 -7.58 5.87 -5.69
CA ASN A 74 -6.90 7.13 -5.91
C ASN A 74 -6.11 7.49 -4.65
N VAL A 75 -4.82 7.76 -4.81
CA VAL A 75 -3.91 8.16 -3.75
C VAL A 75 -3.37 9.55 -4.12
N THR A 76 -3.65 10.53 -3.28
CA THR A 76 -3.24 11.92 -3.49
C THR A 76 -2.42 12.39 -2.32
N GLN A 77 -1.22 12.91 -2.54
CA GLN A 77 -0.41 13.49 -1.49
C GLN A 77 -1.07 14.79 -0.98
N SER A 78 -1.29 14.87 0.33
CA SER A 78 -1.92 16.05 0.94
C SER A 78 -1.06 17.30 0.73
N GLY A 79 -1.69 18.36 0.23
CA GLY A 79 -0.99 19.61 -0.08
C GLY A 79 -0.29 19.66 -1.45
N SER A 80 -0.36 18.59 -2.24
CA SER A 80 0.12 18.50 -3.62
C SER A 80 -1.03 18.20 -4.59
N GLN A 81 -0.78 18.42 -5.86
CA GLN A 81 -1.66 17.92 -6.94
C GLN A 81 -1.20 16.54 -7.46
N ASP A 82 -0.12 16.01 -6.89
CA ASP A 82 0.38 14.70 -7.28
C ASP A 82 -0.57 13.62 -6.81
N SER A 83 -1.17 12.96 -7.76
CA SER A 83 -2.07 11.84 -7.52
C SER A 83 -1.68 10.66 -8.40
N GLN A 84 -1.93 9.48 -7.88
CA GLN A 84 -1.81 8.24 -8.61
C GLN A 84 -3.12 7.48 -8.51
N MET A 85 -3.59 6.97 -9.64
CA MET A 85 -4.80 6.17 -9.70
C MET A 85 -4.46 4.74 -10.13
N ILE A 86 -4.97 3.76 -9.40
CA ILE A 86 -4.90 2.35 -9.77
C ILE A 86 -6.30 1.91 -10.16
N VAL A 87 -6.44 1.38 -11.37
CA VAL A 87 -7.71 0.83 -11.86
C VAL A 87 -7.50 -0.64 -12.19
N ARG A 88 -8.33 -1.52 -11.63
CA ARG A 88 -8.47 -2.89 -12.07
C ARG A 88 -9.83 -3.09 -12.71
N ASN A 89 -9.85 -3.58 -13.93
CA ASN A 89 -11.05 -3.94 -14.69
C ASN A 89 -10.83 -5.24 -15.47
N GLU A 90 -11.73 -5.59 -16.38
CA GLU A 90 -11.63 -6.81 -17.20
C GLU A 90 -10.42 -6.81 -18.14
N GLU A 91 -9.87 -5.64 -18.48
CA GLU A 91 -8.74 -5.50 -19.39
C GLU A 91 -7.38 -5.66 -18.67
N GLY A 92 -7.34 -5.55 -17.33
CA GLY A 92 -6.12 -5.67 -16.54
C GLY A 92 -6.02 -4.64 -15.41
N VAL A 93 -4.80 -4.40 -14.98
CA VAL A 93 -4.45 -3.43 -13.95
C VAL A 93 -3.75 -2.25 -14.60
N PHE A 94 -4.23 -1.05 -14.33
CA PHE A 94 -3.70 0.19 -14.87
C PHE A 94 -3.23 1.07 -13.71
N VAL A 95 -2.05 1.65 -13.87
CA VAL A 95 -1.52 2.69 -12.98
C VAL A 95 -1.43 3.98 -13.78
N ILE A 96 -2.13 4.99 -13.32
CA ILE A 96 -2.29 6.27 -14.01
C ILE A 96 -1.67 7.35 -13.15
N THR A 97 -0.77 8.14 -13.72
CA THR A 97 -0.18 9.33 -13.09
C THR A 97 -0.63 10.57 -13.87
N PRO A 98 -1.73 11.22 -13.47
CA PRO A 98 -2.32 12.32 -14.25
C PRO A 98 -1.37 13.50 -14.44
N SER A 99 -0.57 13.85 -13.43
CA SER A 99 0.42 14.94 -13.52
C SER A 99 1.46 14.74 -14.61
N LEU A 100 1.74 13.48 -14.97
CA LEU A 100 2.69 13.11 -16.02
C LEU A 100 2.00 12.73 -17.34
N GLY A 101 0.67 12.63 -17.35
CA GLY A 101 -0.09 12.13 -18.51
C GLY A 101 0.25 10.68 -18.86
N LYS A 102 0.69 9.87 -17.87
CA LYS A 102 1.16 8.50 -18.09
C LYS A 102 0.16 7.47 -17.60
N THR A 103 0.01 6.42 -18.38
CA THR A 103 -0.75 5.23 -18.03
C THR A 103 0.08 3.99 -18.31
N TYR A 104 0.28 3.17 -17.28
CA TYR A 104 0.94 1.87 -17.38
C TYR A 104 -0.09 0.77 -17.26
N LYS A 105 0.01 -0.23 -18.14
CA LYS A 105 -0.83 -1.44 -18.09
C LYS A 105 0.01 -2.62 -17.64
N PHE A 106 -0.40 -3.24 -16.55
CA PHE A 106 0.20 -4.44 -15.98
C PHE A 106 -0.62 -5.68 -16.32
N GLN A 107 0.06 -6.79 -16.54
CA GLN A 107 -0.56 -8.12 -16.57
C GLN A 107 -0.38 -8.76 -15.20
N SER A 108 -1.27 -8.46 -14.28
CA SER A 108 -1.17 -8.88 -12.87
C SER A 108 -2.54 -9.19 -12.29
N ASP A 109 -2.54 -10.03 -11.26
CA ASP A 109 -3.72 -10.37 -10.43
C ASP A 109 -3.88 -9.46 -9.21
N TRP A 110 -3.25 -8.26 -9.23
CA TRP A 110 -3.40 -7.26 -8.17
C TRP A 110 -4.90 -7.05 -7.82
N PRO A 111 -5.29 -6.91 -6.54
CA PRO A 111 -4.47 -6.86 -5.32
C PRO A 111 -4.31 -8.23 -4.62
N THR A 112 -4.58 -9.34 -5.29
CA THR A 112 -4.72 -10.66 -4.67
C THR A 112 -3.43 -11.14 -3.99
N GLN A 113 -2.28 -10.82 -4.55
CA GLN A 113 -0.98 -11.29 -4.06
C GLN A 113 -0.43 -10.46 -2.90
N ASN A 114 -0.82 -9.17 -2.82
CA ASN A 114 -0.27 -8.21 -1.88
C ASN A 114 -1.37 -7.55 -1.05
N SER A 115 -1.15 -7.49 0.24
CA SER A 115 -2.07 -6.81 1.15
C SER A 115 -1.84 -5.31 1.12
N MET A 116 -2.92 -4.57 0.88
CA MET A 116 -2.94 -3.11 1.00
C MET A 116 -3.70 -2.72 2.26
N PRO A 117 -3.09 -1.97 3.18
CA PRO A 117 -3.71 -1.65 4.47
C PRO A 117 -4.99 -0.79 4.35
N TYR A 118 -5.28 -0.26 3.16
CA TYR A 118 -6.51 0.48 2.85
C TYR A 118 -7.56 -0.37 2.12
N LEU A 119 -7.32 -1.64 1.76
CA LEU A 119 -8.30 -2.51 1.11
C LEU A 119 -8.95 -3.46 2.10
N ILE A 120 -10.25 -3.30 2.35
CA ILE A 120 -10.98 -4.07 3.38
C ILE A 120 -10.90 -5.58 3.13
N GLY A 121 -10.98 -6.02 1.87
CA GLY A 121 -10.89 -7.44 1.52
C GLY A 121 -9.57 -8.06 1.94
N THR A 122 -8.46 -7.38 1.67
CA THR A 122 -7.11 -7.88 2.00
C THR A 122 -6.89 -7.95 3.51
N LEU A 123 -7.46 -7.04 4.31
CA LEU A 123 -7.38 -7.08 5.78
C LEU A 123 -8.04 -8.34 6.36
N SER A 124 -9.20 -8.73 5.83
CA SER A 124 -9.86 -9.99 6.23
C SER A 124 -9.00 -11.20 5.91
N ASP A 125 -8.38 -11.19 4.76
CA ASP A 125 -7.58 -12.32 4.29
C ASP A 125 -6.25 -12.42 5.05
N ASP A 126 -5.66 -11.31 5.48
CA ASP A 126 -4.48 -11.29 6.32
C ASP A 126 -4.73 -11.97 7.67
N ILE A 127 -5.83 -11.58 8.34
CA ILE A 127 -6.19 -12.19 9.63
C ILE A 127 -6.46 -13.69 9.46
N LYS A 128 -7.08 -14.13 8.35
CA LYS A 128 -7.36 -15.55 8.10
C LYS A 128 -6.11 -16.35 7.76
N ALA A 129 -5.20 -15.76 7.01
CA ALA A 129 -3.98 -16.42 6.56
C ALA A 129 -2.99 -16.65 7.71
N ASP A 130 -2.95 -15.75 8.68
CA ASP A 130 -2.06 -15.85 9.83
C ASP A 130 -2.65 -16.71 10.96
N LYS A 131 -2.14 -17.93 11.09
CA LYS A 131 -2.53 -18.84 12.17
C LYS A 131 -2.19 -18.32 13.57
N ASN A 132 -1.21 -17.43 13.67
CA ASN A 132 -0.75 -16.83 14.91
C ASN A 132 -1.43 -15.50 15.22
N ALA A 133 -2.31 -15.02 14.33
CA ALA A 133 -3.05 -13.80 14.58
C ALA A 133 -3.74 -13.81 15.95
N THR A 134 -3.57 -12.73 16.68
CA THR A 134 -4.21 -12.52 17.99
C THR A 134 -5.38 -11.57 17.89
N MET A 135 -6.26 -11.58 18.86
CA MET A 135 -7.32 -10.60 19.01
C MET A 135 -7.39 -10.13 20.46
N GLU A 136 -7.33 -8.84 20.66
CA GLU A 136 -7.59 -8.17 21.92
C GLU A 136 -8.92 -7.42 21.84
N GLU A 137 -9.68 -7.47 22.93
CA GLU A 137 -10.89 -6.68 23.08
C GLU A 137 -10.62 -5.51 24.01
N LYS A 138 -10.64 -4.29 23.47
CA LYS A 138 -10.41 -3.06 24.25
C LYS A 138 -11.50 -2.05 23.99
N ASP A 139 -12.17 -1.59 25.04
CA ASP A 139 -13.27 -0.63 24.97
C ASP A 139 -14.33 -1.01 23.91
N LYS A 140 -14.45 -0.16 22.88
CA LYS A 140 -15.38 -0.34 21.74
C LYS A 140 -14.69 -0.93 20.50
N THR A 141 -13.52 -1.54 20.66
CA THR A 141 -12.66 -1.96 19.53
C THR A 141 -12.21 -3.39 19.70
N TYR A 142 -12.22 -4.15 18.62
CA TYR A 142 -11.44 -5.38 18.46
C TYR A 142 -10.12 -4.99 17.80
N ILE A 143 -9.00 -5.43 18.36
CA ILE A 143 -7.67 -5.19 17.84
C ILE A 143 -7.11 -6.53 17.39
N PHE A 144 -6.95 -6.73 16.09
CA PHE A 144 -6.28 -7.89 15.54
C PHE A 144 -4.83 -7.55 15.27
N GLU A 145 -3.90 -8.33 15.81
CA GLU A 145 -2.51 -8.28 15.43
C GLU A 145 -2.19 -9.49 14.55
N THR A 146 -1.61 -9.25 13.38
CA THR A 146 -1.33 -10.27 12.38
C THR A 146 -0.04 -9.96 11.62
N ALA A 147 0.55 -10.98 11.03
CA ALA A 147 1.65 -10.81 10.10
C ALA A 147 1.18 -9.96 8.90
N SER A 148 2.06 -9.09 8.44
CA SER A 148 1.84 -8.31 7.24
C SER A 148 2.13 -9.15 6.00
N ARG A 149 1.23 -9.12 5.00
CA ARG A 149 1.43 -9.75 3.69
C ARG A 149 1.75 -8.72 2.61
N ASN A 150 2.08 -7.49 3.01
CA ASN A 150 2.52 -6.46 2.09
C ASN A 150 3.91 -6.79 1.51
N ASN A 151 4.30 -6.02 0.51
CA ASN A 151 5.62 -6.17 -0.12
C ASN A 151 6.79 -5.77 0.78
N HIS A 152 6.53 -5.06 1.87
CA HIS A 152 7.52 -4.62 2.87
C HIS A 152 7.61 -5.55 4.08
N LYS A 153 7.14 -6.79 3.99
CA LYS A 153 7.05 -7.74 5.13
C LYS A 153 8.37 -8.01 5.85
N LYS A 154 9.53 -7.76 5.21
CA LYS A 154 10.85 -7.87 5.86
C LYS A 154 11.07 -6.74 6.86
N VAL A 155 10.75 -5.52 6.48
CA VAL A 155 10.95 -4.31 7.31
C VAL A 155 9.70 -3.93 8.09
N LEU A 156 8.52 -4.32 7.61
CA LEU A 156 7.21 -4.07 8.21
C LEU A 156 6.45 -5.40 8.43
N PRO A 157 6.93 -6.28 9.33
CA PRO A 157 6.47 -7.66 9.45
C PRO A 157 5.09 -7.81 10.06
N THR A 158 4.58 -6.80 10.76
CA THR A 158 3.33 -6.92 11.52
C THR A 158 2.39 -5.75 11.29
N GLN A 159 1.11 -6.01 11.45
CA GLN A 159 0.08 -4.98 11.44
C GLN A 159 -0.95 -5.18 12.54
N GLN A 160 -1.53 -4.09 13.02
CA GLN A 160 -2.68 -4.07 13.91
C GLN A 160 -3.89 -3.47 13.19
N ILE A 161 -4.99 -4.21 13.17
CA ILE A 161 -6.24 -3.83 12.53
C ILE A 161 -7.25 -3.53 13.63
N HIS A 162 -7.63 -2.26 13.78
CA HIS A 162 -8.56 -1.79 14.81
C HIS A 162 -9.97 -1.70 14.25
N ILE A 163 -10.88 -2.50 14.76
CA ILE A 163 -12.25 -2.66 14.24
C ILE A 163 -13.26 -2.21 15.29
N ASP A 164 -14.19 -1.34 14.90
CA ASP A 164 -15.29 -0.91 15.76
C ASP A 164 -16.26 -2.07 16.02
N LYS A 165 -16.53 -2.37 17.30
CA LYS A 165 -17.38 -3.49 17.70
C LYS A 165 -18.83 -3.38 17.24
N LYS A 166 -19.36 -2.17 17.13
CA LYS A 166 -20.75 -1.92 16.76
C LYS A 166 -20.95 -2.04 15.26
N THR A 167 -20.07 -1.39 14.50
CA THR A 167 -20.19 -1.33 13.04
C THR A 167 -19.51 -2.49 12.34
N LEU A 168 -18.56 -3.16 13.01
CA LEU A 168 -17.67 -4.17 12.43
C LEU A 168 -16.90 -3.64 11.21
N LEU A 169 -16.57 -2.34 11.22
CA LEU A 169 -15.76 -1.70 10.18
C LEU A 169 -14.41 -1.31 10.76
N PRO A 170 -13.34 -1.33 9.97
CA PRO A 170 -12.04 -0.86 10.41
C PRO A 170 -12.09 0.64 10.71
N LYS A 171 -11.47 1.04 11.82
CA LYS A 171 -11.24 2.44 12.20
C LYS A 171 -9.89 2.91 11.69
N TYR A 172 -8.88 2.10 11.91
CA TYR A 172 -7.55 2.33 11.40
C TYR A 172 -6.73 1.02 11.37
N VAL A 173 -5.68 1.04 10.57
CA VAL A 173 -4.66 -0.01 10.49
C VAL A 173 -3.31 0.65 10.78
N SER A 174 -2.51 0.00 11.63
CA SER A 174 -1.12 0.38 11.89
C SER A 174 -0.21 -0.72 11.37
N VAL A 175 0.69 -0.40 10.46
CA VAL A 175 1.74 -1.31 9.99
C VAL A 175 3.03 -0.96 10.70
N MET A 176 3.71 -1.95 11.27
CA MET A 176 4.79 -1.77 12.23
C MET A 176 6.04 -2.50 11.78
N ASP A 177 7.19 -1.93 12.17
CA ASP A 177 8.50 -2.56 12.03
C ASP A 177 8.75 -3.67 13.07
N GLU A 178 9.93 -4.23 13.07
CA GLU A 178 10.35 -5.28 14.02
C GLU A 178 10.33 -4.82 15.49
N ASN A 179 10.54 -3.53 15.74
CA ASN A 179 10.48 -2.93 17.06
C ASN A 179 9.08 -2.60 17.53
N LYS A 180 8.06 -2.89 16.72
CA LYS A 180 6.65 -2.49 16.90
C LYS A 180 6.42 -0.98 16.80
N ASP A 181 7.33 -0.25 16.17
CA ASP A 181 7.13 1.15 15.85
C ASP A 181 6.21 1.26 14.63
N GLU A 182 5.18 2.10 14.77
CA GLU A 182 4.25 2.35 13.67
C GLU A 182 4.92 3.16 12.56
N LYS A 183 5.02 2.58 11.38
CA LYS A 183 5.60 3.23 10.18
C LYS A 183 4.53 3.67 9.18
N ILE A 184 3.42 2.95 9.09
CA ILE A 184 2.28 3.34 8.26
C ILE A 184 1.01 3.29 9.11
N ARG A 185 0.20 4.35 9.01
CA ARG A 185 -1.14 4.39 9.59
C ARG A 185 -2.17 4.73 8.52
N VAL A 186 -3.16 3.88 8.37
CA VAL A 186 -4.34 4.17 7.55
C VAL A 186 -5.53 4.41 8.45
N THR A 187 -6.09 5.61 8.43
CA THR A 187 -7.27 5.99 9.22
C THR A 187 -8.48 6.11 8.29
N PHE A 188 -9.50 5.29 8.50
CA PHE A 188 -10.71 5.30 7.69
C PHE A 188 -11.65 6.41 8.14
N LYS A 189 -11.93 7.35 7.25
CA LYS A 189 -12.85 8.49 7.47
C LYS A 189 -14.29 8.07 7.22
N LYS A 190 -14.52 7.31 6.15
CA LYS A 190 -15.85 6.87 5.72
C LYS A 190 -15.74 5.53 5.03
N ILE A 191 -16.67 4.63 5.32
CA ILE A 191 -16.82 3.34 4.63
C ILE A 191 -18.31 3.12 4.39
N THR A 192 -18.68 2.89 3.14
CA THR A 192 -20.04 2.57 2.72
C THR A 192 -20.03 1.22 2.02
N LEU A 193 -20.58 0.19 2.68
CA LEU A 193 -20.71 -1.14 2.10
C LEU A 193 -21.99 -1.23 1.26
N GLY A 194 -21.97 -2.11 0.25
CA GLY A 194 -23.12 -2.40 -0.61
C GLY A 194 -23.27 -1.43 -1.77
N VAL A 195 -22.37 -0.50 -1.96
CA VAL A 195 -22.31 0.35 -3.16
C VAL A 195 -21.79 -0.50 -4.31
N GLU A 196 -22.44 -0.39 -5.47
CA GLU A 196 -22.07 -1.11 -6.68
C GLU A 196 -21.98 -0.11 -7.82
N HIS A 197 -20.81 0.02 -8.40
CA HIS A 197 -20.55 0.85 -9.57
C HIS A 197 -20.69 0.03 -10.85
N LYS A 198 -20.97 0.67 -11.96
CA LYS A 198 -21.02 0.01 -13.27
C LYS A 198 -19.62 -0.27 -13.78
N ALA A 199 -19.46 -1.30 -14.60
CA ALA A 199 -18.16 -1.59 -15.24
C ALA A 199 -17.58 -0.38 -15.99
N SER A 200 -18.44 0.46 -16.60
CA SER A 200 -18.03 1.72 -17.25
C SER A 200 -17.35 2.72 -16.32
N ASP A 201 -17.62 2.68 -15.01
CA ASP A 201 -17.03 3.61 -14.05
C ASP A 201 -15.58 3.25 -13.72
N TYR A 202 -15.15 2.05 -14.13
CA TYR A 202 -13.77 1.54 -14.06
C TYR A 202 -13.09 1.54 -15.43
N ALA A 203 -13.70 2.16 -16.45
CA ALA A 203 -13.03 2.32 -17.73
C ALA A 203 -11.84 3.26 -17.59
N VAL A 204 -10.74 2.91 -18.25
CA VAL A 204 -9.58 3.79 -18.40
C VAL A 204 -9.74 4.48 -19.73
N GLU A 205 -9.93 5.80 -19.72
CA GLU A 205 -9.97 6.59 -20.94
C GLU A 205 -8.60 6.52 -21.61
N MET A 206 -8.56 5.87 -22.78
CA MET A 206 -7.33 5.67 -23.54
C MET A 206 -6.93 6.94 -24.32
N GLU A 207 -7.89 7.86 -24.50
CA GLU A 207 -7.66 9.13 -25.18
C GLU A 207 -7.68 10.27 -24.15
N GLY A 208 -6.51 10.88 -23.94
CA GLY A 208 -6.46 12.25 -23.45
C GLY A 208 -6.43 12.47 -21.94
N ILE A 209 -5.65 11.72 -21.17
CA ILE A 209 -5.14 12.27 -19.92
C ILE A 209 -4.16 13.39 -20.30
N LYS A 210 -4.72 14.55 -20.62
CA LYS A 210 -3.89 15.75 -20.82
C LYS A 210 -3.29 16.06 -19.47
N PRO A 211 -1.96 16.21 -19.37
CA PRO A 211 -1.34 16.72 -18.15
C PRO A 211 -2.10 17.98 -17.74
N ASP A 212 -2.56 18.06 -16.51
CA ASP A 212 -3.32 19.21 -15.99
C ASP A 212 -2.57 20.53 -16.09
N LYS A 213 -1.26 20.47 -16.25
CA LYS A 213 -0.35 21.50 -16.72
C LYS A 213 0.76 20.85 -17.52
N LYS A 214 1.22 21.50 -18.60
CA LYS A 214 2.60 21.30 -19.04
C LYS A 214 3.45 21.42 -17.77
N PRO A 215 4.29 20.42 -17.43
CA PRO A 215 5.26 20.63 -16.37
C PRO A 215 5.93 21.95 -16.74
N ASP A 216 5.88 22.92 -15.84
CA ASP A 216 6.64 24.12 -16.03
C ASP A 216 8.08 23.66 -16.22
N SER A 217 8.54 23.71 -17.48
CA SER A 217 9.94 23.47 -17.84
C SER A 217 10.87 24.55 -17.23
N THR A 218 10.27 25.40 -16.39
CA THR A 218 10.89 26.41 -15.54
C THR A 218 10.79 26.04 -14.05
N GLY A 219 10.48 24.78 -13.68
CA GLY A 219 10.69 24.26 -12.34
C GLY A 219 12.18 24.21 -12.04
N ASP A 220 12.71 25.39 -11.74
CA ASP A 220 14.09 25.70 -11.37
C ASP A 220 14.50 25.08 -10.00
N GLY A 221 13.97 23.90 -9.67
CA GLY A 221 14.16 23.30 -8.34
C GLY A 221 14.54 21.81 -8.30
N GLN A 222 14.34 21.04 -9.36
CA GLN A 222 14.58 19.58 -9.30
C GLN A 222 15.36 18.97 -10.47
N THR A 223 15.72 19.75 -11.49
CA THR A 223 16.62 19.29 -12.55
C THR A 223 18.04 19.20 -11.99
N GLY A 224 18.43 17.97 -11.60
CA GLY A 224 19.75 17.69 -11.04
C GLY A 224 19.75 17.17 -9.60
N MET A 225 18.61 17.07 -8.95
CA MET A 225 18.54 16.44 -7.61
C MET A 225 18.81 14.95 -7.74
N LYS A 226 19.85 14.47 -7.08
CA LYS A 226 20.20 13.06 -7.01
C LYS A 226 19.51 12.43 -5.80
N PHE A 227 19.13 11.18 -5.96
CA PHE A 227 18.54 10.37 -4.91
C PHE A 227 19.44 9.19 -4.60
N TYR A 228 19.59 8.88 -3.33
CA TYR A 228 20.41 7.78 -2.85
C TYR A 228 19.58 6.86 -1.95
N PRO A 229 19.83 5.55 -1.97
CA PRO A 229 19.18 4.63 -1.05
C PRO A 229 19.80 4.76 0.35
N ASP A 230 18.95 4.71 1.37
CA ASP A 230 19.35 4.59 2.77
C ASP A 230 19.16 3.15 3.22
N LEU A 231 20.26 2.38 3.28
CA LEU A 231 20.24 0.94 3.49
C LEU A 231 21.07 0.56 4.72
N ASP A 232 20.50 -0.27 5.59
CA ASP A 232 21.18 -0.76 6.79
C ASP A 232 22.40 -1.66 6.50
N TRP A 233 22.50 -2.22 5.27
CA TRP A 233 23.54 -3.16 4.88
C TRP A 233 24.67 -2.53 4.05
N ASN A 234 25.09 -1.32 4.38
CA ASN A 234 26.32 -0.65 3.90
C ASN A 234 26.55 -0.67 2.37
N GLY A 235 25.52 -0.42 1.58
CA GLY A 235 25.68 -0.16 0.16
C GLY A 235 26.47 1.13 -0.07
N THR A 236 27.74 1.02 -0.51
CA THR A 236 28.54 2.17 -0.89
C THR A 236 28.45 2.41 -2.38
N VAL A 237 28.47 3.66 -2.81
CA VAL A 237 28.61 4.02 -4.21
C VAL A 237 29.99 3.58 -4.71
N LEU A 238 30.02 2.65 -5.65
CA LEU A 238 31.26 2.16 -6.28
C LEU A 238 31.60 3.00 -7.50
N GLU A 239 30.58 3.39 -8.27
CA GLU A 239 30.73 4.15 -9.51
C GLU A 239 29.52 5.05 -9.69
N GLU A 240 29.73 6.25 -10.21
CA GLU A 240 28.69 7.17 -10.59
C GLU A 240 29.04 7.81 -11.92
N GLU A 241 28.13 7.72 -12.90
CA GLU A 241 28.26 8.30 -14.21
C GLU A 241 26.99 9.12 -14.54
N THR A 242 27.18 10.25 -15.18
CA THR A 242 26.12 11.14 -15.57
C THR A 242 26.23 11.46 -17.06
N ILE A 243 25.14 11.28 -17.79
CA ILE A 243 25.07 11.59 -19.23
C ILE A 243 23.93 12.55 -19.51
N GLU A 244 24.15 13.48 -20.43
CA GLU A 244 23.10 14.35 -20.94
C GLU A 244 22.26 13.61 -21.99
N THR A 245 20.95 13.73 -21.88
CA THR A 245 19.97 13.17 -22.83
C THR A 245 19.04 14.28 -23.34
N GLU A 246 18.23 14.01 -24.35
CA GLU A 246 17.23 14.96 -24.85
C GLU A 246 16.20 15.39 -23.79
N ASN A 247 15.95 14.53 -22.79
CA ASN A 247 15.00 14.77 -21.71
C ASN A 247 15.64 15.32 -20.44
N GLY A 248 16.94 15.62 -20.46
CA GLY A 248 17.74 16.07 -19.32
C GLY A 248 18.80 15.05 -18.91
N THR A 249 19.26 15.17 -17.69
CA THR A 249 20.41 14.42 -17.18
C THR A 249 19.99 13.03 -16.66
N ARG A 250 20.63 11.97 -17.18
CA ARG A 250 20.50 10.60 -16.67
C ARG A 250 21.72 10.25 -15.84
N THR A 251 21.51 9.79 -14.62
CA THR A 251 22.56 9.36 -13.70
C THR A 251 22.50 7.87 -13.48
N PHE A 252 23.64 7.20 -13.60
CA PHE A 252 23.85 5.80 -13.28
C PHE A 252 24.70 5.72 -12.03
N MET A 253 24.29 4.94 -11.06
CA MET A 253 25.02 4.70 -9.83
C MET A 253 25.10 3.20 -9.57
N THR A 254 26.32 2.70 -9.42
CA THR A 254 26.56 1.32 -8.98
C THR A 254 26.83 1.30 -7.50
N PHE A 255 26.08 0.50 -6.78
CA PHE A 255 26.23 0.28 -5.36
C PHE A 255 26.74 -1.12 -5.08
N GLY A 256 27.58 -1.27 -4.08
CA GLY A 256 28.06 -2.57 -3.66
C GLY A 256 28.34 -2.62 -2.16
N GLY A 257 28.16 -3.79 -1.59
CA GLY A 257 28.42 -4.08 -0.19
C GLY A 257 28.36 -5.58 0.10
N GLY A 258 29.48 -6.18 0.50
CA GLY A 258 29.58 -7.62 0.70
C GLY A 258 29.43 -8.40 -0.60
N ASP A 259 28.40 -9.24 -0.67
CA ASP A 259 28.02 -10.06 -1.83
C ASP A 259 26.85 -9.46 -2.64
N LYS A 260 26.43 -8.23 -2.30
CA LYS A 260 25.33 -7.52 -2.93
C LYS A 260 25.84 -6.41 -3.83
N GLU A 261 25.30 -6.36 -5.04
CA GLU A 261 25.59 -5.31 -6.02
C GLU A 261 24.32 -4.96 -6.79
N PHE A 262 24.08 -3.68 -7.03
CA PHE A 262 22.95 -3.21 -7.83
C PHE A 262 23.25 -1.87 -8.50
N VAL A 263 22.51 -1.61 -9.56
CA VAL A 263 22.57 -0.35 -10.31
C VAL A 263 21.29 0.43 -10.10
N VAL A 264 21.41 1.72 -9.83
CA VAL A 264 20.33 2.69 -9.83
C VAL A 264 20.48 3.59 -11.05
N VAL A 265 19.44 3.70 -11.83
CA VAL A 265 19.32 4.69 -12.91
C VAL A 265 18.23 5.67 -12.53
N GLN A 266 18.53 6.96 -12.58
CA GLN A 266 17.57 8.02 -12.39
C GLN A 266 17.65 9.03 -13.51
N GLU A 267 16.48 9.48 -13.99
CA GLU A 267 16.37 10.44 -15.07
C GLU A 267 15.05 11.24 -14.93
N PRO A 268 14.95 12.45 -15.52
CA PRO A 268 13.67 13.13 -15.58
C PRO A 268 12.60 12.25 -16.21
N ALA A 269 11.44 12.19 -15.60
CA ALA A 269 10.31 11.44 -16.11
C ALA A 269 9.80 12.13 -17.40
N GLY A 270 10.14 11.55 -18.57
CA GLY A 270 9.69 12.07 -19.87
C GLY A 270 8.16 12.03 -19.99
N ILE A 271 7.59 13.00 -20.67
CA ILE A 271 6.17 12.99 -21.04
C ILE A 271 6.06 12.19 -22.35
N PRO A 272 5.23 11.12 -22.41
CA PRO A 272 5.02 10.40 -23.65
C PRO A 272 4.40 11.33 -24.71
N GLU A 273 4.91 11.28 -25.94
CA GLU A 273 4.29 12.00 -27.07
C GLU A 273 2.91 11.42 -27.40
N ASP A 274 2.78 10.10 -27.25
CA ASP A 274 1.53 9.36 -27.41
C ASP A 274 0.92 9.04 -26.04
N GLN A 275 -0.35 9.42 -25.85
CA GLN A 275 -1.10 9.21 -24.59
C GLN A 275 -1.63 7.76 -24.45
N LEU A 276 -1.02 6.82 -25.13
CA LEU A 276 -1.44 5.40 -25.07
C LEU A 276 -0.85 4.72 -23.82
N PRO A 277 -1.58 3.77 -23.23
CA PRO A 277 -1.05 2.97 -22.15
C PRO A 277 0.23 2.23 -22.56
N VAL A 278 1.26 2.38 -21.76
CA VAL A 278 2.52 1.65 -21.94
C VAL A 278 2.41 0.31 -21.22
N SER A 279 2.53 -0.79 -21.97
CA SER A 279 2.66 -2.11 -21.36
C SER A 279 3.98 -2.18 -20.59
N ILE A 280 3.91 -2.51 -19.31
CA ILE A 280 5.08 -2.65 -18.45
C ILE A 280 5.18 -4.09 -17.95
N GLU A 281 6.40 -4.61 -17.99
CA GLU A 281 6.70 -5.94 -17.48
C GLU A 281 6.86 -5.88 -15.95
N GLY A 282 6.38 -6.92 -15.27
CA GLY A 282 6.45 -7.05 -13.82
C GLY A 282 5.10 -6.89 -13.13
N ASP A 283 5.10 -7.13 -11.83
CA ASP A 283 3.94 -6.99 -10.98
C ASP A 283 3.86 -5.57 -10.37
N PRO A 284 2.67 -4.99 -10.24
CA PRO A 284 2.51 -3.72 -9.56
C PRO A 284 2.73 -3.89 -8.05
N VAL A 285 3.68 -3.15 -7.52
CA VAL A 285 4.07 -3.14 -6.11
C VAL A 285 3.83 -1.76 -5.53
N ASP A 286 3.06 -1.69 -4.46
CA ASP A 286 2.85 -0.45 -3.72
C ASP A 286 4.06 -0.16 -2.83
N LEU A 287 4.77 0.92 -3.11
CA LEU A 287 5.87 1.44 -2.29
C LEU A 287 5.37 2.34 -1.15
N GLY A 288 4.06 2.47 -0.99
CA GLY A 288 3.43 3.34 0.00
C GLY A 288 3.27 4.80 -0.48
N PHE A 289 4.07 5.24 -1.41
CA PHE A 289 4.04 6.59 -1.98
C PHE A 289 3.84 6.58 -3.52
N THR A 290 4.06 5.46 -4.15
CA THR A 290 3.86 5.22 -5.59
C THR A 290 3.73 3.73 -5.85
N VAL A 291 3.25 3.35 -7.03
CA VAL A 291 3.25 1.96 -7.48
C VAL A 291 4.43 1.75 -8.42
N ALA A 292 5.23 0.75 -8.11
CA ALA A 292 6.37 0.32 -8.91
C ALA A 292 6.03 -0.92 -9.74
N ALA A 293 6.79 -1.14 -10.81
CA ALA A 293 6.81 -2.40 -11.55
C ALA A 293 7.98 -3.25 -11.07
N LEU A 294 7.70 -4.40 -10.46
CA LEU A 294 8.68 -5.33 -9.91
C LEU A 294 8.79 -6.56 -10.80
N THR A 295 10.02 -6.92 -11.17
CA THR A 295 10.37 -8.20 -11.78
C THR A 295 11.24 -9.03 -10.81
N GLU A 296 11.72 -10.17 -11.25
CA GLU A 296 12.63 -11.01 -10.46
C GLU A 296 13.94 -10.28 -10.10
N ASN A 297 14.43 -9.41 -10.99
CA ASN A 297 15.76 -8.80 -10.91
C ASN A 297 15.77 -7.27 -11.07
N SER A 298 14.61 -6.63 -11.14
CA SER A 298 14.54 -5.18 -11.29
C SER A 298 13.26 -4.60 -10.72
N ILE A 299 13.32 -3.30 -10.37
CA ILE A 299 12.16 -2.52 -9.97
C ILE A 299 12.21 -1.15 -10.65
N ARG A 300 11.06 -0.68 -11.14
CA ARG A 300 10.93 0.62 -11.80
C ARG A 300 9.75 1.37 -11.22
N TRP A 301 9.93 2.67 -10.98
CA TRP A 301 8.85 3.56 -10.54
C TRP A 301 9.11 5.01 -10.98
N GLU A 302 8.12 5.85 -10.76
CA GLU A 302 8.23 7.30 -10.93
C GLU A 302 7.79 8.00 -9.65
N GLN A 303 8.52 9.06 -9.30
CA GLN A 303 8.26 9.86 -8.11
C GLN A 303 8.79 11.27 -8.32
N ASN A 304 7.99 12.29 -8.00
CA ASN A 304 8.40 13.71 -8.05
C ASN A 304 9.01 14.13 -9.41
N GLY A 305 8.48 13.62 -10.52
CA GLY A 305 8.97 13.96 -11.86
C GLY A 305 10.30 13.28 -12.23
N VAL A 306 10.77 12.30 -11.43
CA VAL A 306 11.94 11.47 -11.71
C VAL A 306 11.52 10.04 -11.96
N SER A 307 12.05 9.42 -12.99
CA SER A 307 11.94 8.00 -13.29
C SER A 307 13.14 7.27 -12.69
N PHE A 308 12.87 6.19 -11.96
CA PHE A 308 13.86 5.34 -11.33
C PHE A 308 13.81 3.95 -11.91
N PHE A 309 14.98 3.35 -12.06
CA PHE A 309 15.14 1.95 -12.39
C PHE A 309 16.28 1.37 -11.55
N VAL A 310 16.00 0.30 -10.82
CA VAL A 310 17.00 -0.46 -10.06
C VAL A 310 17.06 -1.86 -10.61
N ALA A 311 18.28 -2.34 -10.87
CA ALA A 311 18.51 -3.69 -11.33
C ALA A 311 19.65 -4.35 -10.56
N SER A 312 19.51 -5.66 -10.32
CA SER A 312 20.51 -6.47 -9.64
C SER A 312 20.41 -7.94 -10.05
N SER A 313 21.55 -8.62 -10.08
CA SER A 313 21.60 -10.07 -10.20
C SER A 313 21.80 -10.78 -8.84
N THR A 314 21.99 -10.02 -7.78
CA THR A 314 22.30 -10.52 -6.43
C THR A 314 21.24 -10.20 -5.39
N LEU A 315 20.41 -9.17 -5.63
CA LEU A 315 19.31 -8.82 -4.75
C LEU A 315 18.06 -9.66 -5.02
N THR A 316 17.37 -10.03 -3.96
CA THR A 316 16.03 -10.60 -4.03
C THR A 316 14.98 -9.54 -4.35
N PRO A 317 13.76 -9.90 -4.83
CA PRO A 317 12.68 -8.96 -5.04
C PRO A 317 12.32 -8.12 -3.80
N ASP A 318 12.36 -8.73 -2.60
CA ASP A 318 12.11 -8.00 -1.34
C ASP A 318 13.20 -6.95 -1.07
N GLU A 319 14.46 -7.21 -1.42
CA GLU A 319 15.57 -6.27 -1.28
C GLU A 319 15.52 -5.15 -2.33
N LEU A 320 15.06 -5.46 -3.55
CA LEU A 320 14.79 -4.42 -4.55
C LEU A 320 13.71 -3.44 -4.07
N ILE A 321 12.66 -3.93 -3.40
CA ILE A 321 11.62 -3.09 -2.79
C ILE A 321 12.21 -2.23 -1.66
N GLU A 322 13.11 -2.80 -0.85
CA GLU A 322 13.80 -2.08 0.23
C GLU A 322 14.63 -0.93 -0.34
N VAL A 323 15.43 -1.19 -1.38
CA VAL A 323 16.17 -0.15 -2.10
C VAL A 323 15.23 0.95 -2.59
N ALA A 324 14.17 0.59 -3.32
CA ALA A 324 13.22 1.56 -3.90
C ALA A 324 12.54 2.40 -2.82
N SER A 325 12.15 1.79 -1.70
CA SER A 325 11.44 2.46 -0.61
C SER A 325 12.33 3.39 0.22
N SER A 326 13.63 3.15 0.23
CA SER A 326 14.62 3.92 0.99
C SER A 326 15.19 5.12 0.22
N MET A 327 14.84 5.29 -1.07
CA MET A 327 15.37 6.39 -1.88
C MET A 327 14.98 7.75 -1.32
N HIS A 328 15.96 8.60 -1.08
CA HIS A 328 15.79 9.95 -0.58
C HIS A 328 16.68 10.93 -1.37
N PRO A 329 16.30 12.22 -1.48
CA PRO A 329 17.12 13.20 -2.14
C PRO A 329 18.43 13.43 -1.40
N GLU A 330 19.49 13.71 -2.14
CA GLU A 330 20.78 14.11 -1.55
C GLU A 330 20.56 15.29 -0.61
N ASN A 331 20.90 15.09 0.69
CA ASN A 331 20.84 16.18 1.65
C ASN A 331 21.93 17.18 1.27
N SER A 332 21.53 18.32 0.70
CA SER A 332 22.41 19.48 0.62
C SER A 332 22.80 19.88 2.04
N LYS A 333 24.03 19.60 2.41
CA LYS A 333 24.63 20.05 3.67
C LYS A 333 24.74 21.57 3.72
#